data_983986a552722f40a39c0f16722449f0
#
_entry.id   983986a552722f40a39c0f16722449f0
#
_cell.length_a   1.000
_cell.length_b   1.000
_cell.length_c   1.000
_cell.angle_alpha   90.00
_cell.angle_beta   90.00
_cell.angle_gamma   90.00
#
_symmetry.space_group_name_H-M   'P 1'
#
loop_
_entity.id
_entity.type
_entity.pdbx_description
1 polymer ?
#
loop_
_entity_poly.entity_id
_entity_poly.type
_entity_poly.pdbx_seq_one_letter_code
_entity_poly.pdbx_strand_id
1 'polypeptide(L)'
;QRAVEFGAEGIGLTRTEHMFFDERARDAVVRMILADTQEARDEALAEMLPIQEQDFEGLFEAMDGKPVIMRLIDPPMHEFLPPYHELIEEVAKLRVTKPDSDELAEKEKMLEIVSGMWETNPMMGLRGCRAGIMYEGLTEMQTRAYFQAACRCAKRGVDVHPEVMIPLVGHVNELKLEREKLEAVAEEVMEEEGVEVPAIFGTMIEVPRAAL
;
A
#
# COMPACT_ATOMS: atom_id res chain seq x y z
N GLN A 1 17.00 -1.12 13.73
CA GLN A 1 18.28 -1.34 14.42
C GLN A 1 18.14 -1.21 15.95
N ARG A 2 17.73 -0.06 16.49
CA ARG A 2 17.59 0.12 17.95
C ARG A 2 16.70 -0.92 18.64
N ALA A 3 15.59 -1.33 18.01
CA ALA A 3 14.72 -2.36 18.57
C ALA A 3 15.44 -3.71 18.71
N VAL A 4 16.28 -4.06 17.75
CA VAL A 4 17.09 -5.29 17.78
C VAL A 4 18.13 -5.23 18.90
N GLU A 5 18.79 -4.08 19.09
CA GLU A 5 19.72 -3.84 20.21
C GLU A 5 19.03 -4.00 21.58
N PHE A 6 17.74 -3.71 21.65
CA PHE A 6 16.91 -3.90 22.85
C PHE A 6 16.26 -5.29 22.94
N GLY A 7 16.60 -6.22 22.05
CA GLY A 7 16.17 -7.62 22.12
C GLY A 7 14.90 -7.94 21.32
N ALA A 8 14.56 -7.14 20.30
CA ALA A 8 13.47 -7.49 19.40
C ALA A 8 13.80 -8.76 18.60
N GLU A 9 12.85 -9.69 18.52
CA GLU A 9 12.99 -10.98 17.84
C GLU A 9 12.36 -10.99 16.44
N GLY A 10 11.75 -9.90 16.01
CA GLY A 10 11.11 -9.74 14.69
C GLY A 10 10.33 -8.44 14.58
N ILE A 11 9.76 -8.21 13.41
CA ILE A 11 8.77 -7.16 13.16
C ILE A 11 7.40 -7.83 13.01
N GLY A 12 6.55 -7.70 14.02
CA GLY A 12 5.20 -8.27 14.00
C GLY A 12 4.20 -7.48 13.15
N LEU A 13 4.53 -6.25 12.77
CA LEU A 13 3.71 -5.40 11.90
C LEU A 13 4.53 -4.25 11.32
N THR A 14 4.78 -4.29 10.02
CA THR A 14 5.24 -3.11 9.27
C THR A 14 4.03 -2.36 8.73
N ARG A 15 3.88 -1.11 9.13
CA ARG A 15 2.82 -0.24 8.64
C ARG A 15 3.26 0.43 7.35
N THR A 16 2.93 -0.19 6.22
CA THR A 16 3.38 0.26 4.89
C THR A 16 2.77 1.60 4.47
N GLU A 17 1.68 2.03 5.10
CA GLU A 17 1.10 3.36 4.87
C GLU A 17 2.11 4.49 5.06
N HIS A 18 3.09 4.35 5.94
CA HIS A 18 4.14 5.34 6.12
C HIS A 18 5.02 5.53 4.87
N MET A 19 5.18 4.47 4.06
CA MET A 19 5.89 4.55 2.78
C MET A 19 5.08 5.31 1.73
N PHE A 20 3.74 5.26 1.80
CA PHE A 20 2.84 6.01 0.92
C PHE A 20 2.73 7.49 1.32
N PHE A 21 2.92 7.82 2.60
CA PHE A 21 2.97 9.21 3.08
C PHE A 21 4.33 9.88 2.88
N ASP A 22 5.35 9.14 2.45
CA ASP A 22 6.66 9.70 2.13
C ASP A 22 6.56 10.72 0.99
N GLU A 23 7.28 11.83 1.10
CA GLU A 23 7.27 12.89 0.07
C GLU A 23 7.67 12.37 -1.32
N ARG A 24 8.55 11.34 -1.37
CA ARG A 24 8.98 10.69 -2.61
C ARG A 24 7.85 9.98 -3.35
N ALA A 25 6.87 9.43 -2.62
CA ALA A 25 5.77 8.63 -3.17
C ALA A 25 4.46 9.43 -3.31
N ARG A 26 4.30 10.55 -2.60
CA ARG A 26 3.04 11.26 -2.42
C ARG A 26 2.33 11.59 -3.73
N ASP A 27 3.05 12.16 -4.70
CA ASP A 27 2.44 12.56 -5.98
C ASP A 27 1.99 11.33 -6.80
N ALA A 28 2.75 10.24 -6.76
CA ALA A 28 2.40 9.00 -7.42
C ALA A 28 1.16 8.35 -6.77
N VAL A 29 1.07 8.37 -5.44
CA VAL A 29 -0.12 7.88 -4.70
C VAL A 29 -1.37 8.64 -5.11
N VAL A 30 -1.31 9.97 -5.14
CA VAL A 30 -2.43 10.81 -5.57
C VAL A 30 -2.83 10.47 -7.02
N ARG A 31 -1.88 10.36 -7.95
CA ARG A 31 -2.16 9.99 -9.34
C ARG A 31 -2.77 8.60 -9.46
N MET A 32 -2.28 7.64 -8.69
CA MET A 32 -2.83 6.27 -8.64
C MET A 32 -4.31 6.27 -8.20
N ILE A 33 -4.66 7.05 -7.16
CA ILE A 33 -6.02 7.15 -6.64
C ILE A 33 -6.94 7.86 -7.66
N LEU A 34 -6.44 8.90 -8.32
CA LEU A 34 -7.20 9.71 -9.27
C LEU A 34 -7.23 9.13 -10.70
N ALA A 35 -6.54 8.02 -10.96
CA ALA A 35 -6.43 7.43 -12.28
C ALA A 35 -7.79 6.93 -12.79
N ASP A 36 -8.20 7.44 -13.95
CA ASP A 36 -9.43 7.06 -14.64
C ASP A 36 -9.24 5.78 -15.50
N THR A 37 -7.98 5.41 -15.80
CA THR A 37 -7.63 4.22 -16.60
C THR A 37 -6.64 3.34 -15.86
N GLN A 38 -6.60 2.05 -16.24
CA GLN A 38 -5.64 1.12 -15.65
C GLN A 38 -4.20 1.48 -16.02
N GLU A 39 -3.96 1.92 -17.26
CA GLU A 39 -2.63 2.31 -17.74
C GLU A 39 -2.05 3.46 -16.90
N ALA A 40 -2.85 4.50 -16.61
CA ALA A 40 -2.42 5.62 -15.77
C ALA A 40 -2.15 5.20 -14.32
N ARG A 41 -2.90 4.19 -13.82
CA ARG A 41 -2.66 3.61 -12.50
C ARG A 41 -1.37 2.83 -12.48
N ASP A 42 -1.11 1.99 -13.48
CA ASP A 42 0.09 1.18 -13.59
C ASP A 42 1.36 2.05 -13.68
N GLU A 43 1.31 3.17 -14.41
CA GLU A 43 2.40 4.15 -14.46
C GLU A 43 2.71 4.72 -13.06
N ALA A 44 1.68 5.11 -12.31
CA ALA A 44 1.85 5.63 -10.96
C ALA A 44 2.39 4.56 -9.98
N LEU A 45 1.90 3.32 -10.08
CA LEU A 45 2.39 2.19 -9.29
C LEU A 45 3.85 1.86 -9.61
N ALA A 46 4.25 1.92 -10.89
CA ALA A 46 5.63 1.69 -11.30
C ALA A 46 6.62 2.72 -10.72
N GLU A 47 6.18 3.96 -10.50
CA GLU A 47 7.01 4.98 -9.83
C GLU A 47 7.16 4.72 -8.33
N MET A 48 6.15 4.13 -7.67
CA MET A 48 6.17 3.83 -6.24
C MET A 48 7.00 2.58 -5.91
N LEU A 49 7.05 1.61 -6.81
CA LEU A 49 7.71 0.32 -6.61
C LEU A 49 9.16 0.46 -6.12
N PRO A 50 10.07 1.20 -6.81
CA PRO A 50 11.46 1.30 -6.37
C PRO A 50 11.63 2.03 -5.03
N ILE A 51 10.70 2.90 -4.65
CA ILE A 51 10.72 3.60 -3.37
C ILE A 51 10.45 2.61 -2.24
N GLN A 52 9.40 1.80 -2.39
CA GLN A 52 9.05 0.79 -1.40
C GLN A 52 10.09 -0.32 -1.31
N GLU A 53 10.64 -0.74 -2.45
CA GLU A 53 11.72 -1.71 -2.50
C GLU A 53 12.92 -1.27 -1.66
N GLN A 54 13.37 -0.03 -1.81
CA GLN A 54 14.47 0.52 -1.02
C GLN A 54 14.17 0.51 0.49
N ASP A 55 12.95 0.87 0.87
CA ASP A 55 12.54 0.91 2.26
C ASP A 55 12.48 -0.50 2.85
N PHE A 56 12.00 -1.50 2.10
CA PHE A 56 11.99 -2.91 2.51
C PHE A 56 13.39 -3.52 2.61
N GLU A 57 14.31 -3.19 1.69
CA GLU A 57 15.71 -3.62 1.82
C GLU A 57 16.31 -3.20 3.16
N GLY A 58 16.11 -1.92 3.55
CA GLY A 58 16.57 -1.42 4.85
C GLY A 58 15.95 -2.15 6.05
N LEU A 59 14.71 -2.64 5.93
CA LEU A 59 14.09 -3.45 6.98
C LEU A 59 14.72 -4.83 7.08
N PHE A 60 14.90 -5.55 5.96
CA PHE A 60 15.53 -6.88 5.95
C PHE A 60 16.97 -6.83 6.45
N GLU A 61 17.77 -5.84 6.01
CA GLU A 61 19.15 -5.68 6.51
C GLU A 61 19.19 -5.44 8.03
N ALA A 62 18.23 -4.68 8.57
CA ALA A 62 18.14 -4.44 10.01
C ALA A 62 17.66 -5.66 10.80
N MET A 63 16.97 -6.59 10.15
CA MET A 63 16.30 -7.74 10.76
C MET A 63 16.90 -9.08 10.32
N ASP A 64 18.17 -9.09 9.96
CA ASP A 64 18.91 -10.29 9.55
C ASP A 64 18.64 -11.48 10.49
N GLY A 65 18.18 -12.61 9.94
CA GLY A 65 17.78 -13.83 10.67
C GLY A 65 16.47 -13.72 11.46
N LYS A 66 15.64 -12.67 11.23
CA LYS A 66 14.41 -12.44 11.99
C LYS A 66 13.20 -12.23 11.06
N PRO A 67 12.00 -12.65 11.48
CA PRO A 67 10.80 -12.45 10.69
C PRO A 67 10.44 -10.97 10.56
N VAL A 68 9.98 -10.60 9.35
CA VAL A 68 9.45 -9.29 9.03
C VAL A 68 8.04 -9.46 8.47
N ILE A 69 7.03 -9.00 9.20
CA ILE A 69 5.65 -9.02 8.71
C ILE A 69 5.34 -7.71 8.04
N MET A 70 5.09 -7.75 6.74
CA MET A 70 4.57 -6.64 5.96
C MET A 70 3.04 -6.68 5.98
N ARG A 71 2.39 -5.69 6.60
CA ARG A 71 0.96 -5.47 6.40
C ARG A 71 0.76 -4.70 5.11
N LEU A 72 -0.06 -5.21 4.19
CA LEU A 72 -0.49 -4.46 3.01
C LEU A 72 -1.17 -3.17 3.42
N ILE A 73 -1.28 -2.23 2.48
CA ILE A 73 -1.90 -0.93 2.71
C ILE A 73 -3.29 -1.08 3.35
N ASP A 74 -3.53 -0.33 4.42
CA ASP A 74 -4.74 -0.47 5.22
C ASP A 74 -5.61 0.79 5.32
N PRO A 75 -5.08 2.03 5.36
CA PRO A 75 -5.91 3.22 5.51
C PRO A 75 -6.89 3.43 4.35
N PRO A 76 -8.00 4.14 4.58
CA PRO A 76 -8.88 4.61 3.52
C PRO A 76 -8.11 5.49 2.52
N MET A 77 -8.38 5.31 1.24
CA MET A 77 -7.66 6.02 0.17
C MET A 77 -7.79 7.55 0.26
N HIS A 78 -8.89 8.06 0.79
CA HIS A 78 -9.07 9.52 0.95
C HIS A 78 -8.07 10.17 1.93
N GLU A 79 -7.43 9.39 2.84
CA GLU A 79 -6.41 9.92 3.75
C GLU A 79 -5.13 10.37 3.03
N PHE A 80 -4.91 9.89 1.81
CA PHE A 80 -3.78 10.30 0.96
C PHE A 80 -4.09 11.54 0.12
N LEU A 81 -5.35 11.99 0.10
CA LEU A 81 -5.82 13.15 -0.62
C LEU A 81 -5.94 14.38 0.30
N PRO A 82 -6.01 15.60 -0.26
CA PRO A 82 -6.25 16.79 0.54
C PRO A 82 -7.55 16.68 1.35
N PRO A 83 -7.59 17.24 2.57
CA PRO A 83 -8.76 17.19 3.43
C PRO A 83 -10.00 17.77 2.75
N TYR A 84 -11.13 17.08 2.84
CA TYR A 84 -12.39 17.47 2.20
C TYR A 84 -12.82 18.92 2.51
N HIS A 85 -12.69 19.34 3.76
CA HIS A 85 -13.07 20.71 4.15
C HIS A 85 -12.16 21.78 3.53
N GLU A 86 -10.87 21.52 3.43
CA GLU A 86 -9.92 22.44 2.79
C GLU A 86 -10.21 22.56 1.29
N LEU A 87 -10.50 21.45 0.61
CA LEU A 87 -10.90 21.47 -0.80
C LEU A 87 -12.17 22.28 -1.04
N ILE A 88 -13.19 22.19 -0.17
CA ILE A 88 -14.39 23.00 -0.29
C ILE A 88 -14.05 24.50 -0.22
N GLU A 89 -13.23 24.90 0.76
CA GLU A 89 -12.82 26.30 0.92
C GLU A 89 -12.00 26.79 -0.28
N GLU A 90 -11.06 25.99 -0.78
CA GLU A 90 -10.26 26.32 -1.96
C GLU A 90 -11.13 26.48 -3.20
N VAL A 91 -12.02 25.53 -3.49
CA VAL A 91 -12.95 25.58 -4.62
C VAL A 91 -13.87 26.80 -4.52
N ALA A 92 -14.44 27.06 -3.34
CA ALA A 92 -15.30 28.24 -3.13
C ALA A 92 -14.54 29.54 -3.39
N LYS A 93 -13.29 29.63 -2.96
CA LYS A 93 -12.41 30.80 -3.19
C LYS A 93 -12.06 30.95 -4.68
N LEU A 94 -11.70 29.85 -5.35
CA LEU A 94 -11.35 29.87 -6.78
C LEU A 94 -12.55 30.23 -7.67
N ARG A 95 -13.75 29.76 -7.35
CA ARG A 95 -14.99 30.13 -8.06
C ARG A 95 -15.24 31.64 -8.06
N VAL A 96 -14.81 32.34 -7.01
CA VAL A 96 -14.97 33.81 -6.92
C VAL A 96 -13.78 34.55 -7.54
N THR A 97 -12.57 34.04 -7.37
CA THR A 97 -11.34 34.76 -7.73
C THR A 97 -10.83 34.43 -9.15
N LYS A 98 -11.06 33.20 -9.62
CA LYS A 98 -10.54 32.66 -10.89
C LYS A 98 -11.54 31.68 -11.51
N PRO A 99 -12.77 32.10 -11.90
CA PRO A 99 -13.85 31.19 -12.29
C PRO A 99 -13.56 30.34 -13.54
N ASP A 100 -12.68 30.81 -14.42
CA ASP A 100 -12.35 30.13 -15.68
C ASP A 100 -10.94 29.52 -15.68
N SER A 101 -10.36 29.25 -14.51
CA SER A 101 -9.00 28.69 -14.42
C SER A 101 -8.99 27.16 -14.49
N ASP A 102 -7.95 26.60 -15.12
CA ASP A 102 -7.69 25.15 -15.10
C ASP A 102 -7.52 24.65 -13.65
N GLU A 103 -6.94 25.47 -12.78
CA GLU A 103 -6.78 25.20 -11.35
C GLU A 103 -8.14 24.93 -10.67
N LEU A 104 -9.19 25.68 -11.03
CA LEU A 104 -10.53 25.44 -10.50
C LEU A 104 -11.07 24.09 -10.99
N ALA A 105 -10.94 23.80 -12.27
CA ALA A 105 -11.44 22.55 -12.84
C ALA A 105 -10.75 21.32 -12.22
N GLU A 106 -9.44 21.37 -11.98
CA GLU A 106 -8.70 20.30 -11.30
C GLU A 106 -9.17 20.13 -9.86
N LYS A 107 -9.35 21.23 -9.12
CA LYS A 107 -9.82 21.18 -7.72
C LYS A 107 -11.26 20.72 -7.61
N GLU A 108 -12.14 21.06 -8.54
CA GLU A 108 -13.51 20.57 -8.59
C GLU A 108 -13.56 19.06 -8.85
N LYS A 109 -12.75 18.55 -9.81
CA LYS A 109 -12.62 17.11 -10.06
C LYS A 109 -12.14 16.39 -8.81
N MET A 110 -11.12 16.91 -8.16
CA MET A 110 -10.58 16.33 -6.90
C MET A 110 -11.63 16.33 -5.78
N LEU A 111 -12.38 17.44 -5.62
CA LEU A 111 -13.43 17.53 -4.62
C LEU A 111 -14.56 16.51 -4.88
N GLU A 112 -14.94 16.29 -6.14
CA GLU A 112 -15.93 15.27 -6.51
C GLU A 112 -15.47 13.87 -6.10
N ILE A 113 -14.21 13.50 -6.41
CA ILE A 113 -13.63 12.21 -6.05
C ILE A 113 -13.55 12.05 -4.53
N VAL A 114 -13.00 13.03 -3.81
CA VAL A 114 -12.89 12.98 -2.33
C VAL A 114 -14.28 12.91 -1.69
N SER A 115 -15.27 13.65 -2.22
CA SER A 115 -16.65 13.58 -1.74
C SER A 115 -17.27 12.20 -1.92
N GLY A 116 -16.99 11.54 -3.04
CA GLY A 116 -17.44 10.15 -3.30
C GLY A 116 -16.78 9.10 -2.39
N MET A 117 -15.57 9.37 -1.92
CA MET A 117 -14.84 8.50 -0.98
C MET A 117 -15.12 8.82 0.49
N TRP A 118 -15.81 9.95 0.76
CA TRP A 118 -16.09 10.36 2.13
C TRP A 118 -17.07 9.42 2.80
N GLU A 119 -16.66 8.86 3.92
CA GLU A 119 -17.47 7.93 4.69
C GLU A 119 -17.69 8.42 6.11
N THR A 120 -18.91 8.22 6.63
CA THR A 120 -19.25 8.54 8.01
C THR A 120 -18.50 7.65 9.00
N ASN A 121 -18.15 6.43 8.57
CA ASN A 121 -17.34 5.50 9.35
C ASN A 121 -16.21 4.92 8.47
N PRO A 122 -15.05 5.59 8.40
CA PRO A 122 -13.93 5.14 7.58
C PRO A 122 -13.33 3.80 8.02
N MET A 123 -13.62 3.34 9.25
CA MET A 123 -13.13 2.05 9.77
C MET A 123 -13.60 0.85 8.95
N MET A 124 -14.79 0.93 8.33
CA MET A 124 -15.41 -0.16 7.56
C MET A 124 -15.56 0.17 6.08
N GLY A 125 -14.91 1.23 5.59
CA GLY A 125 -15.00 1.70 4.24
C GLY A 125 -14.11 0.98 3.23
N LEU A 126 -13.81 1.68 2.13
CA LEU A 126 -12.90 1.22 1.07
C LEU A 126 -11.45 1.33 1.53
N ARG A 127 -10.97 0.30 2.20
CA ARG A 127 -9.62 0.20 2.76
C ARG A 127 -9.18 -1.27 2.86
N GLY A 128 -7.91 -1.51 3.20
CA GLY A 128 -7.35 -2.84 3.40
C GLY A 128 -7.54 -3.74 2.19
N CYS A 129 -7.92 -5.00 2.38
CA CYS A 129 -8.14 -5.95 1.29
C CYS A 129 -9.17 -5.47 0.25
N ARG A 130 -10.16 -4.67 0.66
CA ARG A 130 -11.15 -4.12 -0.29
C ARG A 130 -10.52 -3.12 -1.25
N ALA A 131 -9.61 -2.28 -0.76
CA ALA A 131 -8.82 -1.38 -1.62
C ALA A 131 -7.93 -2.19 -2.57
N GLY A 132 -7.27 -3.26 -2.08
CA GLY A 132 -6.47 -4.16 -2.92
C GLY A 132 -7.27 -4.84 -4.04
N ILE A 133 -8.54 -5.17 -3.78
CA ILE A 133 -9.45 -5.75 -4.79
C ILE A 133 -9.92 -4.70 -5.79
N MET A 134 -10.17 -3.46 -5.36
CA MET A 134 -10.75 -2.40 -6.20
C MET A 134 -9.69 -1.61 -6.99
N TYR A 135 -8.50 -1.47 -6.45
CA TYR A 135 -7.36 -0.83 -7.11
C TYR A 135 -6.40 -1.90 -7.61
N GLU A 136 -6.72 -2.45 -8.80
CA GLU A 136 -5.91 -3.49 -9.45
C GLU A 136 -4.45 -3.04 -9.57
N GLY A 137 -3.53 -3.95 -9.23
CA GLY A 137 -2.08 -3.69 -9.22
C GLY A 137 -1.53 -3.14 -7.90
N LEU A 138 -2.37 -2.60 -6.99
CA LEU A 138 -1.88 -1.95 -5.77
C LEU A 138 -1.18 -2.90 -4.80
N THR A 139 -1.82 -4.00 -4.45
CA THR A 139 -1.27 -5.02 -3.54
C THR A 139 -0.24 -5.89 -4.23
N GLU A 140 -0.36 -6.09 -5.54
CA GLU A 140 0.64 -6.74 -6.38
C GLU A 140 1.94 -5.95 -6.42
N MET A 141 1.88 -4.64 -6.61
CA MET A 141 3.06 -3.76 -6.59
C MET A 141 3.77 -3.83 -5.23
N GLN A 142 3.02 -3.75 -4.12
CA GLN A 142 3.61 -3.87 -2.78
C GLN A 142 4.29 -5.22 -2.56
N THR A 143 3.65 -6.31 -2.98
CA THR A 143 4.19 -7.66 -2.86
C THR A 143 5.43 -7.82 -3.73
N ARG A 144 5.39 -7.32 -4.96
CA ARG A 144 6.56 -7.31 -5.86
C ARG A 144 7.74 -6.57 -5.24
N ALA A 145 7.55 -5.34 -4.77
CA ALA A 145 8.60 -4.57 -4.11
C ALA A 145 9.19 -5.29 -2.90
N TYR A 146 8.33 -5.94 -2.10
CA TYR A 146 8.72 -6.65 -0.90
C TYR A 146 9.58 -7.88 -1.21
N PHE A 147 9.17 -8.71 -2.17
CA PHE A 147 9.91 -9.91 -2.55
C PHE A 147 11.15 -9.59 -3.38
N GLN A 148 11.15 -8.53 -4.22
CA GLN A 148 12.38 -8.04 -4.88
C GLN A 148 13.42 -7.63 -3.83
N ALA A 149 13.02 -6.86 -2.82
CA ALA A 149 13.90 -6.48 -1.71
C ALA A 149 14.42 -7.71 -0.95
N ALA A 150 13.55 -8.67 -0.63
CA ALA A 150 13.94 -9.92 0.04
C ALA A 150 14.96 -10.72 -0.78
N CYS A 151 14.70 -10.94 -2.07
CA CYS A 151 15.60 -11.67 -2.95
C CYS A 151 16.96 -10.97 -3.10
N ARG A 152 16.98 -9.64 -3.25
CA ARG A 152 18.24 -8.87 -3.32
C ARG A 152 19.03 -8.93 -2.02
N CYS A 153 18.35 -8.86 -0.88
CA CYS A 153 19.00 -9.04 0.41
C CYS A 153 19.56 -10.45 0.58
N ALA A 154 18.81 -11.49 0.20
CA ALA A 154 19.27 -12.88 0.22
C ALA A 154 20.52 -13.10 -0.65
N LYS A 155 20.58 -12.50 -1.85
CA LYS A 155 21.77 -12.52 -2.73
C LYS A 155 23.00 -11.88 -2.09
N ARG A 156 22.80 -10.91 -1.17
CA ARG A 156 23.87 -10.27 -0.39
C ARG A 156 24.24 -11.06 0.88
N GLY A 157 23.56 -12.18 1.14
CA GLY A 157 23.83 -13.05 2.28
C GLY A 157 23.06 -12.72 3.56
N VAL A 158 22.02 -11.87 3.44
CA VAL A 158 21.09 -11.60 4.54
C VAL A 158 20.12 -12.78 4.67
N ASP A 159 19.92 -13.29 5.88
CA ASP A 159 18.94 -14.34 6.18
C ASP A 159 17.54 -13.72 6.34
N VAL A 160 16.75 -13.75 5.25
CA VAL A 160 15.46 -13.06 5.15
C VAL A 160 14.30 -14.00 5.48
N HIS A 161 13.33 -13.50 6.25
CA HIS A 161 12.09 -14.20 6.60
C HIS A 161 10.88 -13.30 6.31
N PRO A 162 10.49 -13.14 5.03
CA PRO A 162 9.37 -12.30 4.63
C PRO A 162 8.02 -12.97 4.95
N GLU A 163 7.13 -12.19 5.57
CA GLU A 163 5.75 -12.57 5.83
C GLU A 163 4.80 -11.47 5.35
N VAL A 164 3.71 -11.83 4.68
CA VAL A 164 2.70 -10.90 4.17
C VAL A 164 1.41 -11.03 4.96
N MET A 165 0.88 -9.91 5.43
CA MET A 165 -0.35 -9.84 6.20
C MET A 165 -1.40 -9.03 5.45
N ILE A 166 -2.53 -9.65 5.12
CA ILE A 166 -3.67 -9.04 4.43
C ILE A 166 -4.62 -8.46 5.47
N PRO A 167 -4.83 -7.13 5.53
CA PRO A 167 -5.67 -6.48 6.54
C PRO A 167 -7.15 -6.51 6.19
N LEU A 168 -8.01 -6.34 7.18
CA LEU A 168 -9.45 -6.07 7.08
C LEU A 168 -10.28 -7.17 6.38
N VAL A 169 -9.79 -8.38 6.34
CA VAL A 169 -10.51 -9.52 5.78
C VAL A 169 -11.74 -9.82 6.64
N GLY A 170 -12.92 -9.81 6.02
CA GLY A 170 -14.20 -10.13 6.65
C GLY A 170 -14.90 -11.35 6.04
N HIS A 171 -14.36 -11.91 4.97
CA HIS A 171 -14.90 -13.10 4.31
C HIS A 171 -13.80 -13.94 3.68
N VAL A 172 -13.95 -15.26 3.70
CA VAL A 172 -12.97 -16.20 3.15
C VAL A 172 -12.64 -15.95 1.67
N ASN A 173 -13.62 -15.50 0.88
CA ASN A 173 -13.41 -15.23 -0.55
C ASN A 173 -12.50 -14.03 -0.78
N GLU A 174 -12.51 -13.01 0.09
CA GLU A 174 -11.58 -11.87 0.03
C GLU A 174 -10.14 -12.35 0.25
N LEU A 175 -9.95 -13.17 1.28
CA LEU A 175 -8.64 -13.75 1.58
C LEU A 175 -8.14 -14.65 0.46
N LYS A 176 -9.01 -15.51 -0.07
CA LYS A 176 -8.65 -16.42 -1.16
C LYS A 176 -8.20 -15.66 -2.41
N LEU A 177 -8.98 -14.65 -2.82
CA LEU A 177 -8.68 -13.84 -4.00
C LEU A 177 -7.33 -13.12 -3.86
N GLU A 178 -7.14 -12.41 -2.75
CA GLU A 178 -5.88 -11.69 -2.51
C GLU A 178 -4.69 -12.66 -2.39
N ARG A 179 -4.83 -13.72 -1.62
CA ARG A 179 -3.76 -14.68 -1.39
C ARG A 179 -3.29 -15.34 -2.69
N GLU A 180 -4.20 -15.87 -3.51
CA GLU A 180 -3.86 -16.51 -4.78
C GLU A 180 -3.10 -15.56 -5.71
N LYS A 181 -3.54 -14.31 -5.78
CA LYS A 181 -2.91 -13.25 -6.56
C LYS A 181 -1.49 -12.91 -6.06
N LEU A 182 -1.35 -12.73 -4.76
CA LEU A 182 -0.08 -12.30 -4.15
C LEU A 182 0.97 -13.42 -4.08
N GLU A 183 0.54 -14.66 -3.87
CA GLU A 183 1.42 -15.83 -3.97
C GLU A 183 2.00 -15.97 -5.38
N ALA A 184 1.18 -15.78 -6.42
CA ALA A 184 1.65 -15.81 -7.80
C ALA A 184 2.67 -14.70 -8.10
N VAL A 185 2.47 -13.49 -7.59
CA VAL A 185 3.45 -12.38 -7.73
C VAL A 185 4.77 -12.72 -7.02
N ALA A 186 4.71 -13.30 -5.84
CA ALA A 186 5.92 -13.68 -5.10
C ALA A 186 6.72 -14.77 -5.83
N GLU A 187 6.03 -15.78 -6.37
CA GLU A 187 6.64 -16.84 -7.19
C GLU A 187 7.31 -16.26 -8.44
N GLU A 188 6.60 -15.40 -9.19
CA GLU A 188 7.14 -14.72 -10.37
C GLU A 188 8.42 -13.93 -10.05
N VAL A 189 8.42 -13.16 -8.97
CA VAL A 189 9.59 -12.38 -8.54
C VAL A 189 10.76 -13.28 -8.16
N MET A 190 10.51 -14.37 -7.44
CA MET A 190 11.57 -15.33 -7.07
C MET A 190 12.17 -16.01 -8.31
N GLU A 191 11.35 -16.33 -9.33
CA GLU A 191 11.82 -16.85 -10.62
C GLU A 191 12.66 -15.82 -11.38
N GLU A 192 12.18 -14.57 -11.49
CA GLU A 192 12.89 -13.45 -12.15
C GLU A 192 14.24 -13.19 -11.49
N GLU A 193 14.28 -13.19 -10.18
CA GLU A 193 15.49 -12.95 -9.40
C GLU A 193 16.41 -14.20 -9.28
N GLY A 194 15.90 -15.39 -9.60
CA GLY A 194 16.65 -16.64 -9.50
C GLY A 194 17.07 -16.99 -8.08
N VAL A 195 16.28 -16.60 -7.09
CA VAL A 195 16.48 -16.85 -5.66
C VAL A 195 15.16 -17.23 -5.01
N GLU A 196 15.17 -18.34 -4.32
CA GLU A 196 14.02 -18.79 -3.52
C GLU A 196 14.18 -18.30 -2.07
N VAL A 197 13.15 -17.65 -1.54
CA VAL A 197 13.06 -17.21 -0.14
C VAL A 197 11.81 -17.77 0.51
N PRO A 198 11.78 -17.98 1.83
CA PRO A 198 10.56 -18.37 2.53
C PRO A 198 9.44 -17.35 2.25
N ALA A 199 8.22 -17.80 2.04
CA ALA A 199 7.08 -16.92 1.82
C ALA A 199 5.88 -17.38 2.66
N ILE A 200 5.45 -16.56 3.61
CA ILE A 200 4.29 -16.82 4.45
C ILE A 200 3.23 -15.76 4.19
N PHE A 201 2.01 -16.20 3.86
CA PHE A 201 0.87 -15.33 3.64
C PHE A 201 -0.20 -15.58 4.70
N GLY A 202 -0.60 -14.52 5.39
CA GLY A 202 -1.59 -14.56 6.46
C GLY A 202 -2.54 -13.38 6.40
N THR A 203 -3.37 -13.25 7.43
CA THR A 203 -4.35 -12.18 7.54
C THR A 203 -4.47 -11.66 8.97
N MET A 204 -5.02 -10.47 9.13
CA MET A 204 -5.48 -9.97 10.42
C MET A 204 -6.91 -10.46 10.70
N ILE A 205 -7.12 -11.02 11.89
CA ILE A 205 -8.46 -11.27 12.43
C ILE A 205 -8.82 -10.07 13.32
N GLU A 206 -9.40 -9.05 12.72
CA GLU A 206 -9.62 -7.75 13.38
C GLU A 206 -11.06 -7.24 13.29
N VAL A 207 -11.88 -7.84 12.45
CA VAL A 207 -13.32 -7.59 12.40
C VAL A 207 -14.08 -8.77 12.99
N PRO A 208 -15.16 -8.55 13.75
CA PRO A 208 -15.91 -9.65 14.39
C PRO A 208 -16.33 -10.75 13.43
N ARG A 209 -16.73 -10.38 12.21
CA ARG A 209 -17.16 -11.32 11.17
C ARG A 209 -16.05 -12.30 10.75
N ALA A 210 -14.78 -11.89 10.80
CA ALA A 210 -13.66 -12.75 10.45
C ALA A 210 -13.39 -13.85 11.49
N ALA A 211 -13.89 -13.66 12.72
CA ALA A 211 -13.70 -14.60 13.82
C ALA A 211 -14.87 -15.61 13.97
N LEU A 212 -15.93 -15.47 13.19
CA LEU A 212 -17.14 -16.31 13.22
C LEU A 212 -17.28 -17.15 11.96
#